data_7803613c1cfa313cbf3ac33363d55a44
#
_entry.id   7803613c1cfa313cbf3ac33363d55a44
#
_cell.length_a   1.000
_cell.length_b   1.000
_cell.length_c   1.000
_cell.angle_alpha   90.00
_cell.angle_beta   90.00
_cell.angle_gamma   90.00
#
_symmetry.space_group_name_H-M   'P 1'
#
loop_
_entity.id
_entity.type
_entity.pdbx_description
1 polymer ?
#
loop_
_entity_poly.entity_id
_entity_poly.type
_entity_poly.pdbx_seq_one_letter_code
_entity_poly.pdbx_strand_id
1 'polypeptide(L)'
;MRRIFAVLALAAGLALAQSDDHIYDRVRLRLAGDPAVNGGALQVEVKDGAVVLRGNVKSEKAREKAEKLAKKVKGVKSVANELKVDPNAH
;
A
#
# COMPACT_ATOMS: atom_id res chain seq x y z
N MET A 1 1.28 30.08 23.60
CA MET A 1 2.55 29.96 23.03
C MET A 1 2.89 28.59 22.58
N ARG A 2 3.01 27.67 23.49
CA ARG A 2 3.34 26.32 23.12
C ARG A 2 2.33 25.70 22.19
N ARG A 3 1.11 26.06 22.37
CA ARG A 3 0.04 25.57 21.53
C ARG A 3 0.23 25.92 20.09
N ILE A 4 0.82 27.07 19.86
CA ILE A 4 1.05 27.55 18.52
C ILE A 4 1.99 26.63 17.78
N PHE A 5 2.99 26.11 18.47
CA PHE A 5 3.93 25.18 17.86
C PHE A 5 3.24 23.89 17.42
N ALA A 6 2.38 23.38 18.26
CA ALA A 6 1.67 22.16 17.93
C ALA A 6 0.82 22.34 16.68
N VAL A 7 0.18 23.49 16.58
CA VAL A 7 -0.64 23.77 15.41
C VAL A 7 0.20 23.84 14.14
N LEU A 8 1.34 24.48 14.22
CA LEU A 8 2.22 24.57 13.07
C LEU A 8 2.71 23.20 12.62
N ALA A 9 3.09 22.40 13.57
CA ALA A 9 3.58 21.06 13.25
C ALA A 9 2.48 20.25 12.54
N LEU A 10 1.28 20.38 13.02
CA LEU A 10 0.16 19.68 12.41
C LEU A 10 -0.08 20.13 10.99
N ALA A 11 -0.06 21.42 10.77
CA ALA A 11 -0.28 21.96 9.43
C ALA A 11 0.78 21.46 8.46
N ALA A 12 2.03 21.46 8.90
CA ALA A 12 3.11 20.98 8.07
C ALA A 12 2.93 19.51 7.72
N GLY A 13 2.51 18.71 8.70
CA GLY A 13 2.26 17.31 8.46
C GLY A 13 1.17 17.08 7.44
N LEU A 14 0.10 17.85 7.54
CA LEU A 14 -0.98 17.72 6.57
C LEU A 14 -0.56 18.11 5.17
N ALA A 15 0.26 19.14 5.06
CA ALA A 15 0.71 19.60 3.76
C ALA A 15 1.56 18.56 3.04
N LEU A 16 2.26 17.73 3.79
CA LEU A 16 3.15 16.72 3.23
C LEU A 16 2.51 15.35 3.13
N ALA A 17 1.32 15.17 3.69
CA ALA A 17 0.67 13.88 3.70
C ALA A 17 0.11 13.54 2.32
N GLN A 18 0.28 12.29 1.92
CA GLN A 18 -0.35 11.77 0.71
C GLN A 18 -1.77 11.38 1.04
N SER A 19 -2.70 11.62 0.11
CA SER A 19 -4.06 11.18 0.31
C SER A 19 -4.14 9.67 0.13
N ASP A 20 -5.14 9.06 0.77
CA ASP A 20 -5.34 7.63 0.61
C ASP A 20 -5.63 7.24 -0.83
N ASP A 21 -6.36 8.07 -1.55
CA ASP A 21 -6.63 7.81 -2.97
C ASP A 21 -5.35 7.79 -3.79
N HIS A 22 -4.45 8.69 -3.51
CA HIS A 22 -3.17 8.77 -4.19
C HIS A 22 -2.32 7.54 -3.90
N ILE A 23 -2.29 7.14 -2.64
CA ILE A 23 -1.56 5.95 -2.22
C ILE A 23 -2.15 4.72 -2.89
N TYR A 24 -3.47 4.61 -2.89
CA TYR A 24 -4.18 3.50 -3.51
C TYR A 24 -3.78 3.36 -4.99
N ASP A 25 -3.84 4.46 -5.73
CA ASP A 25 -3.49 4.42 -7.15
C ASP A 25 -2.06 3.97 -7.37
N ARG A 26 -1.14 4.50 -6.57
CA ARG A 26 0.27 4.16 -6.72
C ARG A 26 0.55 2.72 -6.36
N VAL A 27 -0.07 2.22 -5.30
CA VAL A 27 0.10 0.82 -4.91
C VAL A 27 -0.41 -0.08 -6.03
N ARG A 28 -1.59 0.22 -6.57
CA ARG A 28 -2.15 -0.58 -7.65
C ARG A 28 -1.27 -0.59 -8.88
N LEU A 29 -0.74 0.57 -9.24
CA LEU A 29 0.14 0.65 -10.41
C LEU A 29 1.40 -0.19 -10.22
N ARG A 30 1.97 -0.13 -9.03
CA ARG A 30 3.17 -0.91 -8.76
C ARG A 30 2.92 -2.40 -8.82
N LEU A 31 1.81 -2.84 -8.25
CA LEU A 31 1.48 -4.26 -8.25
C LEU A 31 1.13 -4.74 -9.65
N ALA A 32 0.38 -3.96 -10.39
CA ALA A 32 -0.03 -4.34 -11.74
C ALA A 32 1.15 -4.39 -12.71
N GLY A 33 2.18 -3.59 -12.44
CA GLY A 33 3.35 -3.54 -13.31
C GLY A 33 4.36 -4.65 -13.06
N ASP A 34 4.16 -5.48 -12.05
CA ASP A 34 5.12 -6.54 -11.72
C ASP A 34 4.60 -7.89 -12.20
N PRO A 35 5.33 -8.54 -13.12
CA PRO A 35 4.86 -9.83 -13.69
C PRO A 35 4.72 -10.94 -12.65
N ALA A 36 5.49 -10.89 -11.56
CA ALA A 36 5.42 -11.92 -10.54
C ALA A 36 4.16 -11.77 -9.69
N VAL A 37 3.65 -10.57 -9.56
CA VAL A 37 2.48 -10.27 -8.74
C VAL A 37 1.22 -10.20 -9.58
N ASN A 38 1.34 -9.65 -10.78
CA ASN A 38 0.22 -9.47 -11.69
C ASN A 38 -0.30 -10.82 -12.16
N GLY A 39 -1.58 -10.99 -12.21
CA GLY A 39 -2.20 -12.23 -12.68
C GLY A 39 -3.20 -12.80 -11.71
N GLY A 40 -3.23 -12.30 -10.48
CA GLY A 40 -4.26 -12.67 -9.54
C GLY A 40 -5.26 -11.55 -9.38
N ALA A 41 -6.39 -11.85 -8.79
CA ALA A 41 -7.38 -10.84 -8.46
C ALA A 41 -6.97 -10.18 -7.17
N LEU A 42 -6.28 -9.06 -7.26
CA LEU A 42 -5.78 -8.37 -6.10
C LEU A 42 -6.68 -7.19 -5.73
N GLN A 43 -6.90 -7.04 -4.44
CA GLN A 43 -7.64 -5.92 -3.90
C GLN A 43 -6.73 -5.14 -2.97
N VAL A 44 -6.82 -3.83 -3.06
CA VAL A 44 -6.02 -2.92 -2.24
C VAL A 44 -6.98 -2.02 -1.49
N GLU A 45 -6.74 -1.88 -0.20
CA GLU A 45 -7.45 -0.90 0.61
C GLU A 45 -6.44 -0.02 1.30
N VAL A 46 -6.75 1.27 1.39
CA VAL A 46 -5.86 2.21 2.06
C VAL A 46 -6.70 3.06 3.00
N LYS A 47 -6.28 3.13 4.25
CA LYS A 47 -6.92 3.98 5.22
C LYS A 47 -5.85 4.62 6.10
N ASP A 48 -5.78 5.95 6.10
CA ASP A 48 -4.82 6.70 6.89
C ASP A 48 -3.38 6.21 6.66
N GLY A 49 -3.07 5.83 5.43
CA GLY A 49 -1.74 5.35 5.08
C GLY A 49 -1.51 3.87 5.36
N ALA A 50 -2.44 3.20 5.98
CA ALA A 50 -2.35 1.76 6.22
C ALA A 50 -2.93 1.02 5.03
N VAL A 51 -2.12 0.16 4.42
CA VAL A 51 -2.50 -0.58 3.22
C VAL A 51 -2.83 -2.01 3.60
N VAL A 52 -3.92 -2.51 3.04
CA VAL A 52 -4.28 -3.92 3.18
C VAL A 52 -4.34 -4.53 1.79
N LEU A 53 -3.64 -5.63 1.61
CA LEU A 53 -3.63 -6.38 0.35
C LEU A 53 -4.44 -7.66 0.54
N ARG A 54 -5.39 -7.89 -0.36
CA ARG A 54 -6.21 -9.10 -0.34
C ARG A 54 -6.26 -9.71 -1.72
N GLY A 55 -6.55 -10.98 -1.78
CA GLY A 55 -6.67 -11.70 -3.02
C GLY A 55 -5.75 -12.89 -3.06
N ASN A 56 -5.51 -13.39 -4.26
CA ASN A 56 -4.70 -14.59 -4.47
C ASN A 56 -3.50 -14.29 -5.34
N VAL A 57 -2.38 -14.91 -5.00
CA VAL A 57 -1.17 -14.85 -5.81
C VAL A 57 -0.67 -16.27 -6.04
N LYS A 58 0.19 -16.45 -7.03
CA LYS A 58 0.61 -17.79 -7.45
C LYS A 58 1.62 -18.45 -6.53
N SER A 59 2.38 -17.66 -5.76
CA SER A 59 3.45 -18.20 -4.96
C SER A 59 3.71 -17.34 -3.73
N GLU A 60 4.40 -17.91 -2.77
CA GLU A 60 4.83 -17.17 -1.59
C GLU A 60 5.77 -16.04 -1.99
N LYS A 61 6.60 -16.27 -2.98
CA LYS A 61 7.51 -15.24 -3.47
C LYS A 61 6.74 -14.05 -4.01
N ALA A 62 5.67 -14.30 -4.75
CA ALA A 62 4.81 -13.23 -5.26
C ALA A 62 4.14 -12.47 -4.12
N ARG A 63 3.71 -13.19 -3.09
CA ARG A 63 3.09 -12.61 -1.92
C ARG A 63 4.04 -11.64 -1.20
N GLU A 64 5.29 -12.08 -1.01
CA GLU A 64 6.30 -11.26 -0.38
C GLU A 64 6.66 -10.05 -1.23
N LYS A 65 6.75 -10.26 -2.53
CA LYS A 65 7.10 -9.17 -3.44
C LYS A 65 6.01 -8.09 -3.45
N ALA A 66 4.76 -8.50 -3.42
CA ALA A 66 3.66 -7.55 -3.36
C ALA A 66 3.77 -6.66 -2.13
N GLU A 67 4.11 -7.25 -0.99
CA GLU A 67 4.29 -6.47 0.22
C GLU A 67 5.43 -5.47 0.09
N LYS A 68 6.55 -5.90 -0.46
CA LYS A 68 7.71 -5.01 -0.64
C LYS A 68 7.37 -3.85 -1.57
N LEU A 69 6.67 -4.13 -2.65
CA LEU A 69 6.29 -3.08 -3.59
C LEU A 69 5.36 -2.07 -2.94
N ALA A 70 4.40 -2.55 -2.18
CA ALA A 70 3.47 -1.65 -1.50
C ALA A 70 4.20 -0.76 -0.49
N LYS A 71 5.15 -1.34 0.25
CA LYS A 71 5.89 -0.58 1.25
C LYS A 71 6.75 0.53 0.66
N LYS A 72 7.13 0.41 -0.60
CA LYS A 72 7.95 1.42 -1.25
C LYS A 72 7.16 2.63 -1.72
N VAL A 73 5.85 2.55 -1.70
CA VAL A 73 5.02 3.67 -2.14
C VAL A 73 5.07 4.76 -1.07
N LYS A 74 5.31 5.99 -1.53
CA LYS A 74 5.41 7.12 -0.64
C LYS A 74 4.08 7.36 0.07
N GLY A 75 4.13 7.55 1.35
CA GLY A 75 2.94 7.77 2.17
C GLY A 75 2.41 6.54 2.85
N VAL A 76 2.88 5.35 2.46
CA VAL A 76 2.45 4.10 3.10
C VAL A 76 3.09 4.00 4.48
N LYS A 77 2.27 3.85 5.50
CA LYS A 77 2.72 3.72 6.87
C LYS A 77 2.87 2.27 7.29
N SER A 78 2.02 1.41 6.78
CA SER A 78 2.06 0.00 7.09
C SER A 78 1.38 -0.79 5.98
N VAL A 79 1.72 -2.07 5.91
CA VAL A 79 1.10 -2.98 4.94
C VAL A 79 0.68 -4.24 5.67
N ALA A 80 -0.61 -4.53 5.59
CA ALA A 80 -1.14 -5.81 6.08
C ALA A 80 -1.31 -6.71 4.86
N ASN A 81 -0.49 -7.73 4.79
CA ASN A 81 -0.48 -8.64 3.64
C ASN A 81 -1.38 -9.82 3.91
N GLU A 82 -2.60 -9.72 3.43
CA GLU A 82 -3.60 -10.77 3.58
C GLU A 82 -3.79 -11.56 2.29
N LEU A 83 -2.79 -11.55 1.44
CA LEU A 83 -2.82 -12.32 0.21
C LEU A 83 -2.71 -13.80 0.51
N LYS A 84 -3.40 -14.59 -0.27
CA LYS A 84 -3.35 -16.05 -0.17
C LYS A 84 -2.58 -16.61 -1.35
N VAL A 85 -1.81 -17.65 -1.09
CA VAL A 85 -1.07 -18.31 -2.16
C VAL A 85 -1.94 -19.39 -2.76
N ASP A 86 -2.17 -19.28 -4.06
CA ASP A 86 -2.95 -20.24 -4.81
C ASP A 86 -2.22 -20.46 -6.15
N PRO A 87 -1.58 -21.63 -6.34
CA PRO A 87 -0.83 -21.89 -7.56
C PRO A 87 -1.67 -21.80 -8.83
N ASN A 88 -2.98 -21.89 -8.69
CA ASN A 88 -3.89 -21.81 -9.83
C ASN A 88 -4.45 -20.41 -10.05
N ALA A 89 -3.99 -19.42 -9.31
CA ALA A 89 -4.47 -18.06 -9.47
C ALA A 89 -4.06 -17.47 -10.82
N HIS A 90 -4.91 -16.60 -11.36
CA HIS A 90 -4.68 -15.99 -12.68
C HIS A 90 -4.65 -14.49 -12.58
#